data_5617cec2872987445baf36ea96e7dae0
#
_entry.id   5617cec2872987445baf36ea96e7dae0
#
_cell.length_a   1.000
_cell.length_b   1.000
_cell.length_c   1.000
_cell.angle_alpha   90.00
_cell.angle_beta   90.00
_cell.angle_gamma   90.00
#
_symmetry.space_group_name_H-M   'P 1'
#
loop_
_entity.id
_entity.type
_entity.pdbx_description
1 polymer ?
#
loop_
_entity_poly.entity_id
_entity_poly.type
_entity_poly.pdbx_seq_one_letter_code
_entity_poly.pdbx_strand_id
1 'polypeptide(L)'
;MDSFEINKVIAAILMVALLIIGLGKISEVVFHVEKPETPGYSVEVDQITTAVASTNETTEKVVDIAALMSMGDVASGEKIFKKCAACHSIVKGGKNKIGPALYNVVGRKVGAVNDYKYSKALAGYEKAWTFEELNGYLIKPAKWIKGTKMAFAGLRLSLIHISEPTRPLRI
;
A
#
# COMPACT_ATOMS: atom_id res chain seq x y z
N MET A 1 -45.61 21.84 18.16
CA MET A 1 -44.87 22.29 16.97
C MET A 1 -45.93 22.65 15.92
N ASP A 2 -45.86 23.87 15.41
CA ASP A 2 -46.80 24.33 14.39
C ASP A 2 -46.49 23.63 13.04
N SER A 3 -47.52 23.40 12.24
CA SER A 3 -47.39 22.76 10.92
C SER A 3 -46.30 23.42 10.06
N PHE A 4 -46.07 24.71 10.25
CA PHE A 4 -45.07 25.49 9.55
C PHE A 4 -43.62 25.08 9.96
N GLU A 5 -43.35 24.81 11.22
CA GLU A 5 -42.04 24.33 11.70
C GLU A 5 -41.77 22.92 11.26
N ILE A 6 -42.78 22.05 11.24
CA ILE A 6 -42.65 20.68 10.74
C ILE A 6 -42.30 20.69 9.26
N ASN A 7 -42.93 21.53 8.45
CA ASN A 7 -42.64 21.65 7.02
C ASN A 7 -41.22 22.13 6.75
N LYS A 8 -40.67 23.05 7.56
CA LYS A 8 -39.27 23.48 7.46
C LYS A 8 -38.29 22.33 7.74
N VAL A 9 -38.54 21.54 8.76
CA VAL A 9 -37.71 20.39 9.12
C VAL A 9 -37.74 19.36 8.01
N ILE A 10 -38.94 19.03 7.49
CA ILE A 10 -39.07 18.09 6.37
C ILE A 10 -38.35 18.61 5.13
N ALA A 11 -38.51 19.89 4.78
CA ALA A 11 -37.82 20.49 3.65
C ALA A 11 -36.32 20.45 3.79
N ALA A 12 -35.76 20.70 5.00
CA ALA A 12 -34.34 20.60 5.27
C ALA A 12 -33.80 19.17 5.10
N ILE A 13 -34.51 18.17 5.61
CA ILE A 13 -34.16 16.76 5.46
C ILE A 13 -34.17 16.33 3.99
N LEU A 14 -35.19 16.72 3.24
CA LEU A 14 -35.29 16.41 1.82
C LEU A 14 -34.19 17.07 1.01
N MET A 15 -33.83 18.32 1.32
CA MET A 15 -32.71 19.02 0.68
C MET A 15 -31.39 18.31 0.93
N VAL A 16 -31.10 17.91 2.17
CA VAL A 16 -29.87 17.15 2.50
C VAL A 16 -29.84 15.80 1.77
N ALA A 17 -30.94 15.08 1.76
CA ALA A 17 -31.05 13.81 1.04
C ALA A 17 -30.79 13.99 -0.47
N LEU A 18 -31.36 15.03 -1.08
CA LEU A 18 -31.15 15.36 -2.48
C LEU A 18 -29.68 15.71 -2.77
N LEU A 19 -29.04 16.47 -1.90
CA LEU A 19 -27.61 16.80 -2.05
C LEU A 19 -26.74 15.54 -1.97
N ILE A 20 -26.99 14.64 -1.03
CA ILE A 20 -26.21 13.40 -0.89
C ILE A 20 -26.37 12.52 -2.15
N ILE A 21 -27.59 12.34 -2.62
CA ILE A 21 -27.86 11.54 -3.82
C ILE A 21 -27.28 12.22 -5.06
N GLY A 22 -27.44 13.53 -5.19
CA GLY A 22 -26.94 14.31 -6.33
C GLY A 22 -25.42 14.28 -6.42
N LEU A 23 -24.71 14.50 -5.31
CA LEU A 23 -23.24 14.42 -5.26
C LEU A 23 -22.76 12.99 -5.56
N GLY A 24 -23.46 11.98 -5.07
CA GLY A 24 -23.17 10.59 -5.39
C GLY A 24 -23.27 10.30 -6.90
N LYS A 25 -24.33 10.77 -7.55
CA LYS A 25 -24.52 10.60 -8.99
C LYS A 25 -23.51 11.38 -9.84
N ILE A 26 -23.20 12.61 -9.44
CA ILE A 26 -22.14 13.40 -10.11
C ILE A 26 -20.79 12.71 -9.98
N SER A 27 -20.47 12.21 -8.80
CA SER A 27 -19.23 11.44 -8.57
C SER A 27 -19.17 10.20 -9.46
N GLU A 28 -20.27 9.46 -9.59
CA GLU A 28 -20.33 8.27 -10.45
C GLU A 28 -20.11 8.60 -11.93
N VAL A 29 -20.65 9.72 -12.41
CA VAL A 29 -20.46 10.17 -13.80
C VAL A 29 -19.04 10.66 -14.05
N VAL A 30 -18.47 11.45 -13.12
CA VAL A 30 -17.15 12.04 -13.29
C VAL A 30 -16.03 11.00 -13.12
N PHE A 31 -16.23 10.02 -12.22
CA PHE A 31 -15.26 8.97 -11.91
C PHE A 31 -15.70 7.60 -12.42
N HIS A 32 -16.54 7.58 -13.47
CA HIS A 32 -16.97 6.33 -14.07
C HIS A 32 -15.78 5.58 -14.65
N VAL A 33 -15.41 4.48 -14.00
CA VAL A 33 -14.40 3.53 -14.49
C VAL A 33 -15.16 2.31 -14.99
N GLU A 34 -15.16 2.09 -16.29
CA GLU A 34 -15.69 0.86 -16.86
C GLU A 34 -14.92 -0.33 -16.28
N LYS A 35 -15.63 -1.21 -15.61
CA LYS A 35 -15.05 -2.45 -15.11
C LYS A 35 -14.81 -3.36 -16.30
N PRO A 36 -13.56 -3.75 -16.61
CA PRO A 36 -13.30 -4.63 -17.74
C PRO A 36 -14.06 -5.94 -17.57
N GLU A 37 -14.75 -6.37 -18.59
CA GLU A 37 -15.56 -7.60 -18.61
C GLU A 37 -14.72 -8.87 -18.46
N THR A 38 -13.43 -8.78 -18.81
CA THR A 38 -12.46 -9.85 -18.60
C THR A 38 -11.42 -9.39 -17.59
N PRO A 39 -11.15 -10.16 -16.52
CA PRO A 39 -10.01 -9.88 -15.66
C PRO A 39 -8.75 -9.96 -16.52
N GLY A 40 -7.94 -8.89 -16.55
CA GLY A 40 -6.74 -8.78 -17.38
C GLY A 40 -5.64 -9.80 -17.07
N TYR A 41 -5.95 -10.76 -16.22
CA TYR A 41 -5.05 -11.84 -15.83
C TYR A 41 -5.85 -13.10 -15.47
N SER A 42 -5.85 -14.11 -16.34
CA SER A 42 -6.35 -15.46 -16.06
C SER A 42 -5.15 -16.32 -15.64
N VAL A 43 -5.13 -16.76 -14.39
CA VAL A 43 -4.21 -17.79 -13.92
C VAL A 43 -4.86 -19.14 -14.21
N GLU A 44 -4.36 -19.87 -15.16
CA GLU A 44 -4.66 -21.31 -15.31
C GLU A 44 -3.99 -22.04 -14.14
N VAL A 45 -4.80 -22.46 -13.18
CA VAL A 45 -4.34 -23.30 -12.07
C VAL A 45 -4.57 -24.74 -12.51
N ASP A 46 -3.53 -25.44 -12.91
CA ASP A 46 -3.58 -26.89 -13.08
C ASP A 46 -4.01 -27.52 -11.76
N GLN A 47 -5.13 -28.25 -11.83
CA GLN A 47 -5.72 -28.92 -10.68
C GLN A 47 -4.80 -30.04 -10.21
N ILE A 48 -4.07 -29.84 -9.14
CA ILE A 48 -3.53 -30.93 -8.35
C ILE A 48 -4.52 -31.20 -7.21
N THR A 49 -5.36 -32.20 -7.46
CA THR A 49 -6.22 -32.83 -6.45
C THR A 49 -5.36 -33.52 -5.41
N THR A 50 -5.38 -33.02 -4.19
CA THR A 50 -5.23 -33.91 -3.01
C THR A 50 -5.99 -33.33 -1.83
N ALA A 51 -6.91 -34.13 -1.31
CA ALA A 51 -7.71 -33.90 -0.14
C ALA A 51 -6.83 -33.76 1.12
N VAL A 52 -7.22 -32.95 2.08
CA VAL A 52 -7.68 -33.26 3.44
C VAL A 52 -7.47 -32.10 4.42
N ALA A 53 -8.50 -31.99 5.26
CA ALA A 53 -8.53 -31.48 6.62
C ALA A 53 -8.45 -29.97 6.88
N SER A 54 -9.62 -29.51 7.31
CA SER A 54 -9.89 -28.25 8.02
C SER A 54 -8.88 -27.92 9.10
N THR A 55 -8.23 -26.80 8.95
CA THR A 55 -7.82 -25.97 10.08
C THR A 55 -7.90 -24.53 9.64
N ASN A 56 -8.68 -23.73 10.37
CA ASN A 56 -8.83 -22.29 10.15
C ASN A 56 -7.48 -21.58 10.38
N GLU A 57 -6.67 -21.49 9.37
CA GLU A 57 -5.57 -20.53 9.29
C GLU A 57 -5.82 -19.64 8.09
N THR A 58 -5.87 -18.36 8.36
CA THR A 58 -5.89 -17.30 7.35
C THR A 58 -4.71 -17.50 6.42
N THR A 59 -4.91 -18.16 5.30
CA THR A 59 -3.90 -18.36 4.25
C THR A 59 -3.52 -16.97 3.72
N GLU A 60 -2.47 -16.38 4.27
CA GLU A 60 -1.73 -15.34 3.57
C GLU A 60 -1.25 -16.00 2.27
N LYS A 61 -1.80 -15.55 1.13
CA LYS A 61 -1.31 -15.94 -0.18
C LYS A 61 0.19 -15.72 -0.18
N VAL A 62 0.95 -16.82 -0.23
CA VAL A 62 2.41 -16.75 -0.42
C VAL A 62 2.62 -16.13 -1.79
N VAL A 63 2.93 -14.85 -1.80
CA VAL A 63 3.22 -14.10 -3.02
C VAL A 63 4.62 -14.52 -3.46
N ASP A 64 4.74 -15.13 -4.63
CA ASP A 64 6.05 -15.44 -5.21
C ASP A 64 6.75 -14.13 -5.62
N ILE A 65 7.59 -13.65 -4.71
CA ILE A 65 8.34 -12.41 -4.91
C ILE A 65 9.33 -12.53 -6.08
N ALA A 66 9.88 -13.72 -6.33
CA ALA A 66 10.82 -13.94 -7.43
C ALA A 66 10.12 -13.79 -8.79
N ALA A 67 8.91 -14.35 -8.92
CA ALA A 67 8.10 -14.19 -10.13
C ALA A 67 7.70 -12.71 -10.34
N LEU A 68 7.33 -12.01 -9.27
CA LEU A 68 7.03 -10.58 -9.36
C LEU A 68 8.25 -9.75 -9.76
N MET A 69 9.43 -10.06 -9.27
CA MET A 69 10.67 -9.33 -9.61
C MET A 69 11.02 -9.43 -11.09
N SER A 70 10.69 -10.54 -11.75
CA SER A 70 10.93 -10.70 -13.19
C SER A 70 10.04 -9.80 -14.06
N MET A 71 8.90 -9.38 -13.53
CA MET A 71 7.94 -8.50 -14.20
C MET A 71 8.10 -7.03 -13.80
N GLY A 72 9.06 -6.73 -12.91
CA GLY A 72 9.26 -5.40 -12.37
C GLY A 72 9.73 -4.38 -13.41
N ASP A 73 9.20 -3.17 -13.36
CA ASP A 73 9.60 -2.04 -14.20
C ASP A 73 10.06 -0.86 -13.36
N VAL A 74 11.30 -0.43 -13.60
CA VAL A 74 11.94 0.66 -12.86
C VAL A 74 11.19 1.98 -13.03
N ALA A 75 10.71 2.28 -14.25
CA ALA A 75 10.00 3.53 -14.51
C ALA A 75 8.66 3.59 -13.75
N SER A 76 7.99 2.47 -13.60
CA SER A 76 6.79 2.35 -12.76
C SER A 76 7.12 2.52 -11.29
N GLY A 77 8.23 1.94 -10.83
CA GLY A 77 8.73 2.12 -9.47
C GLY A 77 9.02 3.58 -9.12
N GLU A 78 9.64 4.33 -10.02
CA GLU A 78 9.91 5.75 -9.84
C GLU A 78 8.62 6.57 -9.69
N LYS A 79 7.59 6.27 -10.52
CA LYS A 79 6.28 6.93 -10.41
C LYS A 79 5.65 6.68 -9.05
N ILE A 80 5.73 5.46 -8.55
CA ILE A 80 5.19 5.07 -7.25
C ILE A 80 5.98 5.68 -6.11
N PHE A 81 7.32 5.74 -6.23
CA PHE A 81 8.19 6.35 -5.23
C PHE A 81 7.86 7.82 -4.97
N LYS A 82 7.22 8.53 -5.89
CA LYS A 82 6.72 9.90 -5.63
C LYS A 82 5.86 10.00 -4.37
N LYS A 83 5.15 8.93 -4.00
CA LYS A 83 4.37 8.88 -2.75
C LYS A 83 5.25 8.80 -1.50
N CYS A 84 6.48 8.36 -1.63
CA CYS A 84 7.45 8.17 -0.55
C CYS A 84 8.43 9.34 -0.45
N ALA A 85 8.67 10.04 -1.57
CA ALA A 85 9.71 11.06 -1.72
C ALA A 85 9.57 12.27 -0.80
N ALA A 86 8.34 12.57 -0.33
CA ALA A 86 8.10 13.61 0.65
C ALA A 86 8.80 13.31 1.99
N CYS A 87 8.83 12.03 2.38
CA CYS A 87 9.36 11.59 3.68
C CYS A 87 10.72 10.92 3.59
N HIS A 88 11.11 10.39 2.43
CA HIS A 88 12.34 9.61 2.25
C HIS A 88 13.22 10.13 1.12
N SER A 89 14.53 9.89 1.21
CA SER A 89 15.50 10.09 0.14
C SER A 89 16.01 8.72 -0.33
N ILE A 90 16.18 8.53 -1.66
CA ILE A 90 16.77 7.32 -2.27
C ILE A 90 18.14 7.57 -2.90
N VAL A 91 18.60 8.82 -2.93
CA VAL A 91 19.90 9.14 -3.55
C VAL A 91 21.05 8.70 -2.65
N LYS A 92 22.18 8.31 -3.25
CA LYS A 92 23.39 7.96 -2.52
C LYS A 92 23.87 9.17 -1.70
N GLY A 93 24.10 8.97 -0.40
CA GLY A 93 24.48 10.05 0.52
C GLY A 93 23.34 11.02 0.85
N GLY A 94 22.11 10.71 0.45
CA GLY A 94 20.94 11.52 0.77
C GLY A 94 20.67 11.57 2.27
N LYS A 95 20.25 12.76 2.74
CA LYS A 95 19.95 12.98 4.16
C LYS A 95 18.62 12.32 4.57
N ASN A 96 18.51 12.00 5.86
CA ASN A 96 17.24 11.67 6.47
C ASN A 96 16.29 12.86 6.38
N LYS A 97 15.02 12.57 6.15
CA LYS A 97 13.92 13.55 6.16
C LYS A 97 13.00 13.24 7.35
N ILE A 98 11.69 13.24 7.13
CA ILE A 98 10.70 12.75 8.11
C ILE A 98 10.96 11.26 8.40
N GLY A 99 11.34 10.50 7.36
CA GLY A 99 11.79 9.12 7.44
C GLY A 99 13.28 8.98 7.14
N PRO A 100 13.86 7.81 7.40
CA PRO A 100 15.27 7.53 7.13
C PRO A 100 15.57 7.48 5.63
N ALA A 101 16.84 7.71 5.26
CA ALA A 101 17.30 7.52 3.89
C ALA A 101 17.22 6.04 3.49
N LEU A 102 16.69 5.80 2.27
CA LEU A 102 16.41 4.45 1.75
C LEU A 102 17.48 3.95 0.75
N TYR A 103 18.51 4.74 0.45
CA TYR A 103 19.56 4.25 -0.42
C TYR A 103 20.13 2.94 0.13
N ASN A 104 20.21 1.91 -0.70
CA ASN A 104 20.66 0.56 -0.33
C ASN A 104 19.89 -0.05 0.86
N VAL A 105 18.56 0.10 0.86
CA VAL A 105 17.70 -0.40 1.93
C VAL A 105 17.57 -1.91 1.93
N VAL A 106 17.55 -2.55 0.75
CA VAL A 106 17.43 -4.02 0.62
C VAL A 106 18.64 -4.71 1.22
N GLY A 107 18.38 -5.70 2.06
CA GLY A 107 19.41 -6.42 2.81
C GLY A 107 19.93 -5.69 4.06
N ARG A 108 19.59 -4.41 4.26
CA ARG A 108 20.00 -3.64 5.44
C ARG A 108 19.17 -4.04 6.67
N LYS A 109 19.83 -4.15 7.83
CA LYS A 109 19.12 -4.39 9.10
C LYS A 109 18.11 -3.27 9.37
N VAL A 110 16.93 -3.64 9.84
CA VAL A 110 15.89 -2.68 10.24
C VAL A 110 16.43 -1.83 11.39
N GLY A 111 16.19 -0.53 11.34
CA GLY A 111 16.68 0.38 12.38
C GLY A 111 18.16 0.74 12.31
N ALA A 112 18.91 0.36 11.25
CA ALA A 112 20.37 0.49 11.18
C ALA A 112 20.90 1.87 10.80
N VAL A 113 20.06 2.86 10.48
CA VAL A 113 20.55 4.22 10.17
C VAL A 113 20.85 4.95 11.47
N ASN A 114 22.12 5.19 11.77
CA ASN A 114 22.60 5.66 13.07
C ASN A 114 22.11 7.07 13.44
N ASP A 115 21.94 7.94 12.45
CA ASP A 115 21.54 9.34 12.61
C ASP A 115 20.03 9.56 12.49
N TYR A 116 19.23 8.48 12.59
CA TYR A 116 17.77 8.52 12.54
C TYR A 116 17.13 7.93 13.80
N LYS A 117 16.20 8.68 14.41
CA LYS A 117 15.47 8.23 15.62
C LYS A 117 14.27 7.37 15.25
N TYR A 118 14.46 6.07 15.24
CA TYR A 118 13.41 5.08 14.99
C TYR A 118 12.36 5.01 16.11
N SER A 119 11.19 4.38 15.81
CA SER A 119 10.28 3.93 16.84
C SER A 119 10.89 2.76 17.61
N LYS A 120 10.46 2.56 18.87
CA LYS A 120 10.88 1.38 19.65
C LYS A 120 10.63 0.07 18.91
N ALA A 121 9.50 -0.02 18.19
CA ALA A 121 9.12 -1.19 17.41
C ALA A 121 10.11 -1.47 16.26
N LEU A 122 10.54 -0.45 15.52
CA LEU A 122 11.52 -0.62 14.44
C LEU A 122 12.96 -0.81 14.96
N ALA A 123 13.31 -0.15 16.05
CA ALA A 123 14.64 -0.32 16.67
C ALA A 123 14.85 -1.73 17.24
N GLY A 124 13.78 -2.34 17.76
CA GLY A 124 13.79 -3.71 18.27
C GLY A 124 13.43 -4.79 17.25
N TYR A 125 13.25 -4.42 15.98
CA TYR A 125 12.89 -5.40 14.95
C TYR A 125 14.15 -6.01 14.34
N GLU A 126 14.51 -7.19 14.82
CA GLU A 126 15.85 -7.81 14.55
C GLU A 126 15.99 -8.45 13.16
N LYS A 127 15.17 -8.07 12.20
CA LYS A 127 15.26 -8.58 10.83
C LYS A 127 15.99 -7.61 9.89
N ALA A 128 16.34 -8.12 8.71
CA ALA A 128 16.80 -7.30 7.58
C ALA A 128 15.63 -6.98 6.64
N TRP A 129 15.72 -5.90 5.91
CA TRP A 129 14.81 -5.54 4.85
C TRP A 129 15.00 -6.45 3.63
N THR A 130 14.48 -7.67 3.69
CA THR A 130 14.36 -8.52 2.50
C THR A 130 13.23 -8.00 1.61
N PHE A 131 13.08 -8.54 0.42
CA PHE A 131 11.96 -8.18 -0.46
C PHE A 131 10.62 -8.57 0.16
N GLU A 132 10.55 -9.69 0.88
CA GLU A 132 9.36 -10.17 1.56
C GLU A 132 8.97 -9.24 2.72
N GLU A 133 9.96 -8.86 3.56
CA GLU A 133 9.73 -7.92 4.66
C GLU A 133 9.30 -6.54 4.15
N LEU A 134 9.92 -6.06 3.07
CA LEU A 134 9.52 -4.81 2.41
C LEU A 134 8.12 -4.92 1.82
N ASN A 135 7.79 -6.04 1.15
CA ASN A 135 6.47 -6.29 0.61
C ASN A 135 5.40 -6.20 1.70
N GLY A 136 5.53 -6.99 2.77
CA GLY A 136 4.59 -6.97 3.88
C GLY A 136 4.47 -5.60 4.54
N TYR A 137 5.60 -4.94 4.77
CA TYR A 137 5.63 -3.62 5.40
C TYR A 137 5.01 -2.53 4.52
N LEU A 138 5.24 -2.54 3.21
CA LEU A 138 4.69 -1.54 2.29
C LEU A 138 3.20 -1.74 2.00
N ILE A 139 2.68 -2.96 2.09
CA ILE A 139 1.24 -3.21 1.99
C ILE A 139 0.50 -2.52 3.14
N LYS A 140 0.95 -2.66 4.38
CA LYS A 140 0.33 -2.01 5.54
C LYS A 140 1.31 -1.88 6.72
N PRO A 141 2.10 -0.79 6.79
CA PRO A 141 3.17 -0.63 7.78
C PRO A 141 2.72 -0.83 9.22
N ALA A 142 1.61 -0.22 9.61
CA ALA A 142 1.10 -0.28 10.98
C ALA A 142 0.57 -1.67 11.38
N LYS A 143 0.16 -2.51 10.40
CA LYS A 143 -0.25 -3.89 10.65
C LYS A 143 0.96 -4.81 10.76
N TRP A 144 1.95 -4.60 9.87
CA TRP A 144 3.15 -5.44 9.80
C TRP A 144 4.07 -5.25 11.01
N ILE A 145 4.38 -4.00 11.34
CA ILE A 145 5.15 -3.66 12.54
C ILE A 145 4.33 -2.70 13.40
N LYS A 146 3.61 -3.27 14.38
CA LYS A 146 2.81 -2.50 15.33
C LYS A 146 3.70 -1.53 16.11
N GLY A 147 3.32 -0.26 16.16
CA GLY A 147 4.12 0.77 16.83
C GLY A 147 5.16 1.46 15.93
N THR A 148 5.13 1.18 14.62
CA THR A 148 5.90 2.00 13.66
C THR A 148 5.45 3.46 13.68
N LYS A 149 6.38 4.39 13.48
CA LYS A 149 6.07 5.81 13.28
C LYS A 149 5.68 6.16 11.86
N MET A 150 5.84 5.24 10.91
CA MET A 150 5.50 5.47 9.51
C MET A 150 3.98 5.55 9.36
N ALA A 151 3.48 6.76 9.14
CA ALA A 151 2.04 7.05 9.00
C ALA A 151 1.50 6.78 7.59
N PHE A 152 2.15 5.93 6.82
CA PHE A 152 1.73 5.57 5.47
C PHE A 152 0.59 4.54 5.49
N ALA A 153 -0.48 4.81 4.73
CA ALA A 153 -1.66 3.95 4.71
C ALA A 153 -1.43 2.59 4.03
N GLY A 154 -0.34 2.48 3.29
CA GLY A 154 0.04 1.29 2.54
C GLY A 154 -0.20 1.38 1.04
N LEU A 155 0.43 0.49 0.31
CA LEU A 155 0.27 0.33 -1.14
C LEU A 155 -0.80 -0.73 -1.39
N ARG A 156 -1.82 -0.40 -2.17
CA ARG A 156 -2.94 -1.31 -2.47
C ARG A 156 -2.68 -2.27 -3.62
N LEU A 157 -1.56 -2.12 -4.33
CA LEU A 157 -1.21 -2.91 -5.50
C LEU A 157 0.05 -3.73 -5.23
N SER A 158 -0.05 -5.02 -5.38
CA SER A 158 1.04 -5.98 -5.15
C SER A 158 2.21 -5.88 -6.15
N LEU A 159 2.02 -5.25 -7.31
CA LEU A 159 3.01 -5.15 -8.38
C LEU A 159 4.05 -4.03 -8.21
N ILE A 160 4.04 -3.35 -7.07
CA ILE A 160 4.74 -2.08 -6.88
C ILE A 160 6.12 -2.23 -6.29
N HIS A 161 6.41 -3.39 -5.74
CA HIS A 161 7.54 -3.56 -4.82
C HIS A 161 8.86 -3.85 -5.51
N ILE A 162 8.83 -4.05 -6.79
CA ILE A 162 9.87 -4.75 -7.52
C ILE A 162 10.86 -3.81 -8.17
N SER A 163 10.50 -2.55 -8.25
CA SER A 163 11.38 -1.55 -8.82
C SER A 163 12.15 -0.85 -7.71
N GLU A 164 13.29 -1.37 -7.34
CA GLU A 164 14.23 -0.68 -6.47
C GLU A 164 14.98 0.38 -7.30
N PRO A 165 14.66 1.69 -7.17
CA PRO A 165 15.35 2.73 -7.94
C PRO A 165 16.78 2.98 -7.45
N THR A 166 17.23 2.24 -6.44
CA THR A 166 18.51 2.46 -5.78
C THR A 166 19.60 1.46 -6.16
N ARG A 167 19.28 0.44 -6.98
CA ARG A 167 20.29 -0.52 -7.42
C ARG A 167 21.02 0.05 -8.65
N PRO A 168 22.28 0.45 -8.53
CA PRO A 168 23.07 0.72 -9.72
C PRO A 168 23.17 -0.60 -10.49
N LEU A 169 22.78 -0.60 -11.76
CA LEU A 169 23.12 -1.66 -12.69
C LEU A 169 24.64 -1.82 -12.61
N ARG A 170 25.12 -2.87 -11.97
CA ARG A 170 26.48 -3.33 -12.21
C ARG A 170 26.45 -3.95 -13.60
N ILE A 171 26.94 -3.19 -14.55
CA ILE A 171 27.47 -3.72 -15.80
C ILE A 171 28.73 -4.50 -15.48
#